data_87d9a2c593923ead26921f410f789ae9
#
_entry.id   87d9a2c593923ead26921f410f789ae9
#
_cell.length_a   1.000
_cell.length_b   1.000
_cell.length_c   1.000
_cell.angle_alpha   90.00
_cell.angle_beta   90.00
_cell.angle_gamma   90.00
#
_symmetry.space_group_name_H-M   'P 1'
#
loop_
_entity.id
_entity.type
_entity.pdbx_description
1 polymer ?
#
loop_
_entity_poly.entity_id
_entity_poly.type
_entity_poly.pdbx_seq_one_letter_code
_entity_poly.pdbx_strand_id
1 'polypeptide(L)'
;KAQTLKHGLQSKILSQLYSPLKNFYPSCQSRCKPILNHMLKGIQMDENLIHKNLSENQELKIIFEDDDLVIVNKPPEFLSVPGKEITDSVYSRIKQKYPEATGPLIVHRLDMSTSGIIVLTKTKEANKIVQNQFIKRTVKKRYVALLNGKLSKKQGVIKLPLRLDLDDRPRQLVDFKNGKKAETNWVFINQNNNQTRVHFYPITGRT
;
A
#
# COMPACT_ATOMS: atom_id res chain seq x y z
N LYS A 1 -11.03 -4.75 26.31
CA LYS A 1 -10.84 -3.58 25.40
C LYS A 1 -9.81 -3.84 24.27
N ALA A 2 -8.91 -4.82 24.41
CA ALA A 2 -7.97 -5.20 23.34
C ALA A 2 -8.59 -6.13 22.27
N GLN A 3 -9.65 -6.85 22.60
CA GLN A 3 -10.35 -7.75 21.67
C GLN A 3 -11.19 -7.01 20.61
N THR A 4 -11.71 -5.83 20.92
CA THR A 4 -12.52 -5.03 20.00
C THR A 4 -11.70 -4.44 18.86
N LEU A 5 -10.39 -4.27 19.05
CA LEU A 5 -9.46 -3.86 17.98
C LEU A 5 -9.16 -4.98 16.95
N LYS A 6 -9.38 -6.26 17.34
CA LYS A 6 -9.10 -7.40 16.45
C LYS A 6 -10.09 -7.55 15.29
N HIS A 7 -11.33 -7.14 15.44
CA HIS A 7 -12.35 -7.31 14.39
C HIS A 7 -12.63 -6.06 13.54
N GLY A 8 -12.24 -4.88 14.02
CA GLY A 8 -12.48 -3.61 13.29
C GLY A 8 -11.49 -3.30 12.16
N LEU A 9 -10.33 -3.92 12.15
CA LEU A 9 -9.30 -3.67 11.11
C LEU A 9 -9.52 -4.48 9.83
N GLN A 10 -10.43 -5.43 9.81
CA GLN A 10 -10.68 -6.29 8.65
C GLN A 10 -11.67 -5.71 7.62
N SER A 11 -12.40 -4.65 7.95
CA SER A 11 -13.38 -4.10 7.03
C SER A 11 -12.84 -2.89 6.27
N LYS A 12 -12.50 -3.12 5.02
CA LYS A 12 -12.37 -2.12 3.95
C LYS A 12 -11.31 -1.04 4.18
N ILE A 13 -10.05 -1.43 4.18
CA ILE A 13 -8.92 -0.50 4.06
C ILE A 13 -8.75 -0.15 2.58
N LEU A 14 -9.13 1.07 2.22
CA LEU A 14 -8.73 1.69 0.96
C LEU A 14 -7.38 2.36 1.18
N SER A 15 -6.33 1.82 0.57
CA SER A 15 -5.02 2.43 0.66
C SER A 15 -4.73 3.20 -0.63
N GLN A 16 -4.38 4.45 -0.49
CA GLN A 16 -3.73 5.23 -1.54
C GLN A 16 -2.31 5.54 -1.06
N LEU A 17 -1.32 4.97 -1.73
CA LEU A 17 0.08 5.35 -1.55
C LEU A 17 0.26 6.74 -2.19
N TYR A 18 0.43 7.76 -1.35
CA TYR A 18 0.80 9.08 -1.80
C TYR A 18 2.31 9.23 -1.63
N SER A 19 3.03 9.19 -2.74
CA SER A 19 4.43 9.61 -2.80
C SER A 19 4.51 10.82 -3.73
N PRO A 20 5.09 11.95 -3.31
CA PRO A 20 5.46 12.99 -4.26
C PRO A 20 6.59 12.42 -5.14
N LEU A 21 6.25 11.99 -6.36
CA LEU A 21 7.18 11.42 -7.34
C LEU A 21 8.37 12.35 -7.66
N LYS A 22 8.29 13.64 -7.29
CA LYS A 22 9.41 14.59 -7.41
C LYS A 22 10.73 14.11 -6.80
N ASN A 23 10.66 13.19 -5.81
CA ASN A 23 11.85 12.65 -5.15
C ASN A 23 12.36 11.35 -5.77
N PHE A 24 11.64 10.80 -6.76
CA PHE A 24 12.00 9.52 -7.36
C PHE A 24 13.11 9.65 -8.43
N TYR A 25 13.10 10.77 -9.19
CA TYR A 25 14.05 10.98 -10.28
C TYR A 25 14.38 12.47 -10.44
N PRO A 26 15.54 12.94 -10.05
CA PRO A 26 16.00 14.30 -10.36
C PRO A 26 16.12 14.55 -11.88
N SER A 27 16.47 13.53 -12.66
CA SER A 27 16.60 13.59 -14.13
C SER A 27 15.27 13.44 -14.89
N CYS A 28 14.18 13.03 -14.22
CA CYS A 28 12.88 12.78 -14.85
C CYS A 28 11.87 13.93 -14.66
N GLN A 29 12.32 15.12 -14.22
CA GLN A 29 11.42 16.24 -13.92
C GLN A 29 10.49 16.67 -15.06
N SER A 30 10.91 16.49 -16.31
CA SER A 30 10.10 16.86 -17.48
C SER A 30 9.04 15.81 -17.82
N ARG A 31 9.30 14.51 -17.58
CA ARG A 31 8.38 13.40 -17.92
C ARG A 31 7.39 13.10 -16.79
N CYS A 32 7.77 13.37 -15.55
CA CYS A 32 6.92 13.07 -14.38
C CYS A 32 5.86 14.14 -14.05
N LYS A 33 5.93 15.34 -14.66
CA LYS A 33 4.94 16.41 -14.46
C LYS A 33 3.48 16.01 -14.73
N PRO A 34 3.16 15.28 -15.82
CA PRO A 34 1.78 14.87 -16.10
C PRO A 34 1.21 13.91 -15.05
N ILE A 35 2.07 13.03 -14.51
CA ILE A 35 1.70 12.01 -13.51
C ILE A 35 1.34 12.67 -12.18
N LEU A 36 2.15 13.65 -11.77
CA LEU A 36 1.94 14.38 -10.53
C LEU A 36 0.58 15.10 -10.55
N ASN A 37 0.21 15.71 -11.68
CA ASN A 37 -1.06 16.41 -11.83
C ASN A 37 -2.26 15.45 -11.86
N HIS A 38 -2.09 14.23 -12.39
CA HIS A 38 -3.15 13.22 -12.41
C HIS A 38 -3.36 12.60 -11.02
N MET A 39 -2.28 12.36 -10.27
CA MET A 39 -2.33 11.89 -8.89
C MET A 39 -2.86 12.95 -7.91
N LEU A 40 -2.61 14.25 -8.18
CA LEU A 40 -3.08 15.36 -7.35
C LEU A 40 -4.58 15.66 -7.54
N LYS A 41 -5.17 15.28 -8.69
CA LYS A 41 -6.62 15.46 -8.94
C LYS A 41 -7.52 14.45 -8.24
N GLY A 42 -6.97 13.60 -7.37
CA GLY A 42 -7.75 12.66 -6.57
C GLY A 42 -8.50 11.67 -7.48
N ILE A 43 -8.00 10.46 -7.61
CA ILE A 43 -8.78 9.36 -8.16
C ILE A 43 -9.96 9.17 -7.19
N GLN A 44 -11.14 9.71 -7.51
CA GLN A 44 -12.39 9.28 -6.90
C GLN A 44 -12.57 7.83 -7.33
N MET A 45 -12.27 6.91 -6.42
CA MET A 45 -12.59 5.51 -6.64
C MET A 45 -14.06 5.31 -6.36
N ASP A 46 -14.80 4.84 -7.36
CA ASP A 46 -16.19 4.44 -7.22
C ASP A 46 -16.28 3.34 -6.14
N GLU A 47 -17.06 3.62 -5.10
CA GLU A 47 -17.25 2.69 -3.97
C GLU A 47 -17.85 1.34 -4.41
N ASN A 48 -18.50 1.28 -5.57
CA ASN A 48 -19.07 0.05 -6.15
C ASN A 48 -18.02 -0.88 -6.80
N LEU A 49 -16.80 -0.38 -7.06
CA LEU A 49 -15.72 -1.20 -7.64
C LEU A 49 -14.98 -2.05 -6.59
N ILE A 50 -15.24 -1.84 -5.30
CA ILE A 50 -14.50 -2.42 -4.17
C ILE A 50 -14.78 -3.92 -3.98
N HIS A 51 -15.86 -4.45 -4.55
CA HIS A 51 -16.31 -5.81 -4.28
C HIS A 51 -16.15 -6.82 -5.43
N LYS A 52 -15.56 -6.41 -6.55
CA LYS A 52 -15.31 -7.32 -7.65
C LYS A 52 -13.93 -7.93 -7.50
N ASN A 53 -13.86 -9.16 -7.04
CA ASN A 53 -12.64 -9.97 -7.21
C ASN A 53 -12.24 -9.92 -8.68
N LEU A 54 -10.94 -9.69 -8.95
CA LEU A 54 -10.46 -9.83 -10.32
C LEU A 54 -10.76 -11.25 -10.77
N SER A 55 -11.59 -11.42 -11.79
CA SER A 55 -11.69 -12.66 -12.52
C SER A 55 -10.31 -12.95 -13.15
N GLU A 56 -9.99 -14.21 -13.41
CA GLU A 56 -8.71 -14.62 -14.02
C GLU A 56 -8.39 -13.84 -15.31
N ASN A 57 -9.40 -13.33 -16.00
CA ASN A 57 -9.30 -12.57 -17.25
C ASN A 57 -9.25 -11.05 -17.06
N GLN A 58 -9.27 -10.53 -15.84
CA GLN A 58 -9.27 -9.08 -15.61
C GLN A 58 -7.84 -8.56 -15.50
N GLU A 59 -7.42 -7.68 -16.41
CA GLU A 59 -6.10 -7.03 -16.36
C GLU A 59 -5.94 -6.11 -15.13
N LEU A 60 -4.73 -6.07 -14.60
CA LEU A 60 -4.36 -5.08 -13.59
C LEU A 60 -4.39 -3.67 -14.19
N LYS A 61 -5.05 -2.75 -13.51
CA LYS A 61 -5.07 -1.34 -13.93
C LYS A 61 -3.67 -0.74 -13.77
N ILE A 62 -2.97 -0.55 -14.89
CA ILE A 62 -1.73 0.21 -14.93
C ILE A 62 -2.09 1.70 -14.87
N ILE A 63 -1.48 2.42 -13.93
CA ILE A 63 -1.66 3.87 -13.74
C ILE A 63 -0.60 4.63 -14.52
N PHE A 64 0.61 4.08 -14.58
CA PHE A 64 1.76 4.66 -15.24
C PHE A 64 2.77 3.59 -15.59
N GLU A 65 3.47 3.78 -16.70
CA GLU A 65 4.65 2.99 -17.08
C GLU A 65 5.63 3.84 -17.90
N ASP A 66 6.90 3.51 -17.74
CA ASP A 66 8.01 3.97 -18.59
C ASP A 66 9.02 2.82 -18.75
N ASP A 67 10.23 3.10 -19.22
CA ASP A 67 11.27 2.09 -19.41
C ASP A 67 11.74 1.45 -18.10
N ASP A 68 11.65 2.15 -16.98
CA ASP A 68 12.18 1.76 -15.68
C ASP A 68 11.12 1.27 -14.69
N LEU A 69 9.91 1.82 -14.77
CA LEU A 69 8.87 1.66 -13.75
C LEU A 69 7.55 1.22 -14.34
N VAL A 70 6.79 0.50 -13.56
CA VAL A 70 5.36 0.31 -13.75
C VAL A 70 4.62 0.56 -12.42
N ILE A 71 3.55 1.34 -12.47
CA ILE A 71 2.71 1.66 -11.31
C ILE A 71 1.32 1.10 -11.57
N VAL A 72 0.85 0.27 -10.66
CA VAL A 72 -0.44 -0.39 -10.77
C VAL A 72 -1.35 -0.05 -9.59
N ASN A 73 -2.65 -0.10 -9.82
CA ASN A 73 -3.66 -0.09 -8.76
C ASN A 73 -4.01 -1.54 -8.40
N LYS A 74 -3.47 -2.01 -7.27
CA LYS A 74 -3.80 -3.34 -6.76
C LYS A 74 -5.23 -3.32 -6.20
N PRO A 75 -6.12 -4.20 -6.65
CA PRO A 75 -7.46 -4.33 -6.05
C PRO A 75 -7.36 -4.95 -4.63
N PRO A 76 -8.41 -4.82 -3.82
CA PRO A 76 -8.53 -5.59 -2.58
C PRO A 76 -8.62 -7.09 -2.89
N GLU A 77 -8.34 -7.93 -1.89
CA GLU A 77 -8.39 -9.41 -1.97
C GLU A 77 -7.50 -9.99 -3.09
N PHE A 78 -6.42 -9.29 -3.45
CA PHE A 78 -5.45 -9.71 -4.45
C PHE A 78 -4.02 -9.66 -3.90
N LEU A 79 -3.21 -10.66 -4.22
CA LEU A 79 -1.84 -10.77 -3.71
C LEU A 79 -0.89 -9.79 -4.40
N SER A 80 0.03 -9.23 -3.64
CA SER A 80 1.17 -8.45 -4.19
C SER A 80 2.25 -9.34 -4.79
N VAL A 81 2.49 -10.49 -4.17
CA VAL A 81 3.46 -11.52 -4.58
C VAL A 81 2.83 -12.89 -4.39
N PRO A 82 3.31 -13.93 -5.11
CA PRO A 82 2.77 -15.28 -4.98
C PRO A 82 2.78 -15.77 -3.53
N GLY A 83 1.71 -16.41 -3.13
CA GLY A 83 1.59 -17.16 -1.88
C GLY A 83 2.01 -18.63 -2.08
N LYS A 84 1.74 -19.47 -1.07
CA LYS A 84 1.98 -20.91 -1.15
C LYS A 84 0.98 -21.62 -2.05
N GLU A 85 -0.29 -21.28 -1.93
CA GLU A 85 -1.41 -21.92 -2.62
C GLU A 85 -1.88 -21.09 -3.83
N ILE A 86 -1.93 -19.76 -3.67
CA ILE A 86 -2.37 -18.84 -4.72
C ILE A 86 -1.14 -18.19 -5.35
N THR A 87 -0.91 -18.49 -6.63
CA THR A 87 0.23 -17.96 -7.39
C THR A 87 -0.09 -16.68 -8.15
N ASP A 88 -1.38 -16.43 -8.44
CA ASP A 88 -1.81 -15.20 -9.11
C ASP A 88 -1.61 -13.98 -8.20
N SER A 89 -0.92 -12.98 -8.72
CA SER A 89 -0.50 -11.81 -7.95
C SER A 89 -0.12 -10.65 -8.86
N VAL A 90 0.03 -9.47 -8.30
CA VAL A 90 0.59 -8.32 -9.03
C VAL A 90 1.94 -8.69 -9.66
N TYR A 91 2.81 -9.34 -8.89
CA TYR A 91 4.13 -9.78 -9.38
C TYR A 91 4.02 -10.71 -10.58
N SER A 92 3.23 -11.79 -10.49
CA SER A 92 3.14 -12.80 -11.56
C SER A 92 2.57 -12.20 -12.84
N ARG A 93 1.52 -11.39 -12.75
CA ARG A 93 0.91 -10.73 -13.92
C ARG A 93 1.83 -9.70 -14.57
N ILE A 94 2.55 -8.90 -13.77
CA ILE A 94 3.51 -7.92 -14.30
C ILE A 94 4.74 -8.62 -14.88
N LYS A 95 5.22 -9.73 -14.27
CA LYS A 95 6.31 -10.53 -14.83
C LYS A 95 5.95 -11.14 -16.19
N GLN A 96 4.71 -11.59 -16.34
CA GLN A 96 4.20 -12.11 -17.60
C GLN A 96 4.09 -11.00 -18.67
N LYS A 97 3.65 -9.80 -18.28
CA LYS A 97 3.49 -8.65 -19.20
C LYS A 97 4.84 -8.06 -19.65
N TYR A 98 5.87 -8.13 -18.80
CA TYR A 98 7.22 -7.61 -19.08
C TYR A 98 8.27 -8.71 -18.88
N PRO A 99 8.32 -9.72 -19.77
CA PRO A 99 9.25 -10.85 -19.66
C PRO A 99 10.71 -10.41 -19.73
N GLU A 100 10.99 -9.31 -20.43
CA GLU A 100 12.32 -8.73 -20.62
C GLU A 100 12.83 -7.94 -19.39
N ALA A 101 12.00 -7.74 -18.36
CA ALA A 101 12.41 -7.03 -17.15
C ALA A 101 13.59 -7.73 -16.47
N THR A 102 14.73 -7.02 -16.35
CA THR A 102 16.00 -7.56 -15.84
C THR A 102 16.12 -7.50 -14.33
N GLY A 103 15.31 -6.64 -13.67
CA GLY A 103 15.33 -6.42 -12.23
C GLY A 103 14.32 -7.28 -11.46
N PRO A 104 14.51 -7.39 -10.13
CA PRO A 104 13.46 -7.87 -9.25
C PRO A 104 12.35 -6.81 -9.25
N LEU A 105 11.19 -7.15 -9.81
CA LEU A 105 10.08 -6.22 -10.01
C LEU A 105 9.61 -5.54 -8.71
N ILE A 106 9.56 -6.29 -7.61
CA ILE A 106 8.98 -5.83 -6.34
C ILE A 106 9.98 -5.00 -5.52
N VAL A 107 9.53 -3.84 -5.06
CA VAL A 107 10.26 -2.96 -4.13
C VAL A 107 9.51 -2.77 -2.80
N HIS A 108 8.21 -2.97 -2.81
CA HIS A 108 7.34 -2.99 -1.62
C HIS A 108 6.10 -3.84 -1.88
N ARG A 109 5.32 -4.08 -0.85
CA ARG A 109 4.08 -4.86 -0.95
C ARG A 109 2.95 -4.24 -0.15
N LEU A 110 1.72 -4.52 -0.57
CA LEU A 110 0.49 -4.32 0.17
C LEU A 110 -0.04 -5.68 0.61
N ASP A 111 -0.74 -5.72 1.72
CA ASP A 111 -1.43 -6.93 2.17
C ASP A 111 -2.57 -7.28 1.21
N MET A 112 -3.03 -8.52 1.23
CA MET A 112 -4.03 -9.06 0.31
C MET A 112 -5.29 -8.21 0.30
N SER A 113 -5.86 -7.90 1.46
CA SER A 113 -7.09 -7.11 1.61
C SER A 113 -6.88 -5.59 1.44
N THR A 114 -5.63 -5.13 1.34
CA THR A 114 -5.33 -3.70 1.11
C THR A 114 -5.29 -3.41 -0.36
N SER A 115 -6.10 -2.46 -0.83
CA SER A 115 -6.06 -1.95 -2.21
C SER A 115 -5.15 -0.72 -2.32
N GLY A 116 -4.73 -0.39 -3.55
CA GLY A 116 -4.02 0.85 -3.84
C GLY A 116 -2.75 0.68 -4.67
N ILE A 117 -1.91 1.69 -4.62
CA ILE A 117 -0.78 1.85 -5.53
C ILE A 117 0.38 0.93 -5.13
N ILE A 118 0.85 0.14 -6.09
CA ILE A 118 2.12 -0.59 -6.02
C ILE A 118 3.03 -0.07 -7.13
N VAL A 119 4.27 0.24 -6.75
CA VAL A 119 5.36 0.59 -7.67
C VAL A 119 6.20 -0.65 -7.89
N LEU A 120 6.42 -0.99 -9.17
CA LEU A 120 7.31 -2.06 -9.59
C LEU A 120 8.40 -1.47 -10.50
N THR A 121 9.53 -2.15 -10.58
CA THR A 121 10.70 -1.69 -11.33
C THR A 121 11.08 -2.71 -12.40
N LYS A 122 11.31 -2.26 -13.63
CA LYS A 122 11.66 -3.14 -14.76
C LYS A 122 13.17 -3.43 -14.80
N THR A 123 14.00 -2.49 -14.33
CA THR A 123 15.46 -2.59 -14.36
C THR A 123 16.07 -2.79 -12.98
N LYS A 124 17.29 -3.36 -12.91
CA LYS A 124 18.04 -3.55 -11.66
C LYS A 124 18.42 -2.20 -11.02
N GLU A 125 18.76 -1.22 -11.85
CA GLU A 125 19.14 0.13 -11.45
C GLU A 125 17.97 0.84 -10.79
N ALA A 126 16.82 0.85 -11.43
CA ALA A 126 15.60 1.41 -10.87
C ALA A 126 15.21 0.72 -9.55
N ASN A 127 15.33 -0.62 -9.48
CA ASN A 127 15.05 -1.37 -8.26
C ASN A 127 15.93 -0.90 -7.10
N LYS A 128 17.24 -0.81 -7.31
CA LYS A 128 18.21 -0.35 -6.29
C LYS A 128 17.88 1.06 -5.82
N ILE A 129 17.56 1.97 -6.74
CA ILE A 129 17.23 3.37 -6.41
C ILE A 129 15.94 3.45 -5.58
N VAL A 130 14.88 2.79 -6.03
CA VAL A 130 13.57 2.84 -5.36
C VAL A 130 13.62 2.12 -4.02
N GLN A 131 14.25 0.95 -3.94
CA GLN A 131 14.44 0.22 -2.68
C GLN A 131 15.18 1.06 -1.63
N ASN A 132 16.24 1.78 -2.05
CA ASN A 132 16.99 2.66 -1.16
C ASN A 132 16.12 3.77 -0.57
N GLN A 133 15.14 4.28 -1.32
CA GLN A 133 14.19 5.27 -0.82
C GLN A 133 13.25 4.68 0.24
N PHE A 134 12.80 3.43 0.07
CA PHE A 134 12.03 2.73 1.11
C PHE A 134 12.88 2.48 2.37
N ILE A 135 14.13 2.04 2.21
CA ILE A 135 15.08 1.82 3.32
C ILE A 135 15.33 3.12 4.09
N LYS A 136 15.62 4.21 3.38
CA LYS A 136 15.85 5.55 3.95
C LYS A 136 14.57 6.23 4.43
N ARG A 137 13.40 5.62 4.21
CA ARG A 137 12.07 6.16 4.60
C ARG A 137 11.78 7.54 4.00
N THR A 138 12.30 7.83 2.81
CA THR A 138 12.02 9.07 2.08
C THR A 138 10.68 8.99 1.33
N VAL A 139 10.17 7.80 1.07
CA VAL A 139 8.86 7.57 0.46
C VAL A 139 7.76 7.99 1.43
N LYS A 140 6.93 8.95 1.00
CA LYS A 140 5.75 9.39 1.76
C LYS A 140 4.57 8.47 1.42
N LYS A 141 4.02 7.82 2.43
CA LYS A 141 2.89 6.88 2.30
C LYS A 141 1.65 7.46 2.96
N ARG A 142 0.51 7.36 2.30
CA ARG A 142 -0.79 7.69 2.87
C ARG A 142 -1.77 6.56 2.60
N TYR A 143 -2.42 6.12 3.65
CA TYR A 143 -3.51 5.14 3.60
C TYR A 143 -4.79 5.80 4.06
N VAL A 144 -5.92 5.37 3.50
CA VAL A 144 -7.25 5.79 3.94
C VAL A 144 -7.94 4.56 4.55
N ALA A 145 -8.53 4.74 5.72
CA ALA A 145 -9.34 3.71 6.35
C ALA A 145 -10.64 4.27 6.90
N LEU A 146 -11.68 3.44 6.87
CA LEU A 146 -12.92 3.64 7.60
C LEU A 146 -12.85 2.81 8.89
N LEU A 147 -12.92 3.48 10.01
CA LEU A 147 -12.93 2.86 11.34
C LEU A 147 -14.35 2.81 11.87
N ASN A 148 -14.73 1.72 12.51
CA ASN A 148 -15.97 1.66 13.28
C ASN A 148 -15.83 2.49 14.55
N GLY A 149 -16.87 3.28 14.85
CA GLY A 149 -16.90 4.14 16.04
C GLY A 149 -16.43 5.57 15.78
N LYS A 150 -16.43 6.33 16.86
CA LYS A 150 -16.09 7.76 16.89
C LYS A 150 -14.71 7.98 17.51
N LEU A 151 -13.93 8.89 16.95
CA LEU A 151 -12.66 9.30 17.52
C LEU A 151 -12.83 10.62 18.27
N SER A 152 -12.32 10.67 19.51
CA SER A 152 -12.30 11.90 20.33
C SER A 152 -11.20 12.87 19.90
N LYS A 153 -10.10 12.35 19.34
CA LYS A 153 -8.96 13.15 18.90
C LYS A 153 -9.00 13.34 17.38
N LYS A 154 -8.47 14.46 16.91
CA LYS A 154 -8.37 14.78 15.47
C LYS A 154 -7.10 14.28 14.81
N GLN A 155 -6.07 13.97 15.58
CA GLN A 155 -4.80 13.41 15.12
C GLN A 155 -4.05 12.71 16.24
N GLY A 156 -3.06 11.93 15.89
CA GLY A 156 -2.21 11.25 16.87
C GLY A 156 -1.13 10.39 16.24
N VAL A 157 -0.39 9.70 17.10
CA VAL A 157 0.67 8.77 16.72
C VAL A 157 0.40 7.44 17.41
N ILE A 158 0.47 6.35 16.63
CA ILE A 158 0.44 4.98 17.14
C ILE A 158 1.89 4.49 17.19
N LYS A 159 2.38 4.18 18.39
CA LYS A 159 3.72 3.62 18.64
C LYS A 159 3.56 2.33 19.43
N LEU A 160 3.49 1.21 18.72
CA LEU A 160 3.31 -0.10 19.33
C LEU A 160 4.32 -1.08 18.72
N PRO A 161 5.08 -1.82 19.55
CA PRO A 161 5.98 -2.84 19.02
C PRO A 161 5.17 -4.03 18.50
N LEU A 162 5.47 -4.45 17.27
CA LEU A 162 4.75 -5.52 16.57
C LEU A 162 5.67 -6.69 16.28
N ARG A 163 5.16 -7.91 16.37
CA ARG A 163 5.76 -9.12 15.85
C ARG A 163 4.75 -9.98 15.12
N LEU A 164 5.26 -10.84 14.25
CA LEU A 164 4.43 -11.82 13.56
C LEU A 164 3.77 -12.75 14.58
N ASP A 165 2.47 -12.96 14.44
CA ASP A 165 1.76 -14.01 15.14
C ASP A 165 2.09 -15.34 14.46
N LEU A 166 2.78 -16.24 15.15
CA LEU A 166 3.23 -17.49 14.58
C LEU A 166 2.07 -18.49 14.40
N ASP A 167 1.04 -18.36 15.24
CA ASP A 167 -0.12 -19.24 15.25
C ASP A 167 -1.22 -18.77 14.29
N ASP A 168 -1.21 -17.48 13.90
CA ASP A 168 -2.22 -16.89 13.02
C ASP A 168 -1.54 -15.99 11.94
N ARG A 169 -0.68 -16.60 11.13
CA ARG A 169 -0.03 -15.89 10.01
C ARG A 169 -1.04 -15.52 8.91
N PRO A 170 -0.89 -14.33 8.29
CA PRO A 170 0.21 -13.36 8.37
C PRO A 170 -0.02 -12.24 9.40
N ARG A 171 -0.87 -12.41 10.39
CA ARG A 171 -1.22 -11.38 11.36
C ARG A 171 -0.04 -10.95 12.21
N GLN A 172 -0.13 -9.70 12.70
CA GLN A 172 0.81 -9.11 13.64
C GLN A 172 0.13 -8.93 14.99
N LEU A 173 0.86 -9.17 16.05
CA LEU A 173 0.42 -8.89 17.42
C LEU A 173 1.33 -7.87 18.11
N VAL A 174 0.77 -7.18 19.12
CA VAL A 174 1.54 -6.26 19.95
C VAL A 174 2.33 -7.07 20.97
N ASP A 175 3.65 -6.92 20.95
CA ASP A 175 4.54 -7.58 21.88
C ASP A 175 5.59 -6.59 22.39
N PHE A 176 5.47 -6.20 23.64
CA PHE A 176 6.37 -5.22 24.26
C PHE A 176 7.76 -5.80 24.58
N LYS A 177 7.92 -7.13 24.61
CA LYS A 177 9.20 -7.79 24.92
C LYS A 177 10.01 -8.07 23.65
N ASN A 178 9.37 -8.62 22.61
CA ASN A 178 10.06 -9.12 21.42
C ASN A 178 9.60 -8.41 20.14
N GLY A 179 8.64 -7.49 20.22
CA GLY A 179 8.11 -6.78 19.07
C GLY A 179 9.08 -5.76 18.49
N LYS A 180 9.09 -5.65 17.17
CA LYS A 180 9.84 -4.62 16.46
C LYS A 180 9.07 -3.30 16.48
N LYS A 181 9.79 -2.20 16.75
CA LYS A 181 9.22 -0.85 16.78
C LYS A 181 8.41 -0.55 15.51
N ALA A 182 7.15 -0.14 15.71
CA ALA A 182 6.27 0.31 14.64
C ALA A 182 5.68 1.68 15.00
N GLU A 183 5.58 2.56 13.99
CA GLU A 183 5.13 3.94 14.16
C GLU A 183 4.29 4.36 12.97
N THR A 184 3.11 4.91 13.24
CA THR A 184 2.17 5.44 12.24
C THR A 184 1.52 6.71 12.78
N ASN A 185 1.63 7.81 12.05
CA ASN A 185 0.86 9.01 12.30
C ASN A 185 -0.54 8.87 11.70
N TRP A 186 -1.53 9.51 12.29
CA TRP A 186 -2.88 9.52 11.75
C TRP A 186 -3.57 10.88 11.91
N VAL A 187 -4.49 11.16 10.98
CA VAL A 187 -5.29 12.39 10.96
C VAL A 187 -6.74 12.02 10.66
N PHE A 188 -7.65 12.53 11.46
CA PHE A 188 -9.09 12.48 11.25
C PHE A 188 -9.46 13.28 10.00
N ILE A 189 -10.32 12.75 9.15
CA ILE A 189 -10.80 13.43 7.94
C ILE A 189 -12.26 13.83 8.13
N ASN A 190 -13.13 12.86 8.30
CA ASN A 190 -14.55 13.09 8.57
C ASN A 190 -15.15 11.92 9.33
N GLN A 191 -16.38 12.12 9.80
CA GLN A 191 -17.17 11.11 10.47
C GLN A 191 -18.59 11.17 9.97
N ASN A 192 -19.13 10.02 9.63
CA ASN A 192 -20.53 9.88 9.22
C ASN A 192 -21.12 8.63 9.90
N ASN A 193 -22.33 8.76 10.43
CA ASN A 193 -22.99 7.70 11.22
C ASN A 193 -22.08 7.21 12.35
N ASN A 194 -21.78 5.91 12.41
CA ASN A 194 -20.89 5.33 13.40
C ASN A 194 -19.53 4.93 12.79
N GLN A 195 -19.07 5.63 11.74
CA GLN A 195 -17.80 5.38 11.08
C GLN A 195 -16.96 6.65 11.02
N THR A 196 -15.65 6.51 11.17
CA THR A 196 -14.68 7.60 11.07
C THR A 196 -13.70 7.31 9.94
N ARG A 197 -13.58 8.24 9.01
CA ARG A 197 -12.55 8.21 7.96
C ARG A 197 -11.27 8.83 8.48
N VAL A 198 -10.16 8.10 8.32
CA VAL A 198 -8.85 8.48 8.85
C VAL A 198 -7.80 8.32 7.76
N HIS A 199 -6.87 9.28 7.69
CA HIS A 199 -5.63 9.10 6.96
C HIS A 199 -4.54 8.57 7.89
N PHE A 200 -3.86 7.51 7.47
CA PHE A 200 -2.68 6.96 8.14
C PHE A 200 -1.43 7.26 7.33
N TYR A 201 -0.36 7.63 8.03
CA TYR A 201 0.96 7.93 7.47
C TYR A 201 2.01 7.04 8.15
N PRO A 202 2.22 5.80 7.66
CA PRO A 202 3.18 4.89 8.27
C PRO A 202 4.62 5.41 8.11
N ILE A 203 5.32 5.54 9.23
CA ILE A 203 6.76 5.85 9.27
C ILE A 203 7.55 4.55 9.09
N THR A 204 7.10 3.47 9.72
CA THR A 204 7.68 2.13 9.57
C THR A 204 6.78 1.28 8.67
N GLY A 205 7.39 0.37 7.90
CA GLY A 205 6.66 -0.71 7.22
C GLY A 205 6.67 -1.95 8.12
N ARG A 206 5.48 -2.47 8.45
CA ARG A 206 5.26 -3.74 9.13
C ARG A 206 4.08 -4.44 8.46
N THR A 207 4.32 -5.59 7.95
CA THR A 207 3.32 -6.51 7.39
C THR A 207 3.30 -7.76 8.21
#